data_94a88a31036155b3212d3db2344d3d99
#
_entry.id   94a88a31036155b3212d3db2344d3d99
#
_cell.length_a   1.000
_cell.length_b   1.000
_cell.length_c   1.000
_cell.angle_alpha   90.00
_cell.angle_beta   90.00
_cell.angle_gamma   90.00
#
_symmetry.space_group_name_H-M   'P 1'
#
loop_
_entity.id
_entity.type
_entity.pdbx_description
1 polymer ?
#
loop_
_entity_poly.entity_id
_entity_poly.type
_entity_poly.pdbx_seq_one_letter_code
_entity_poly.pdbx_strand_id
1 'polypeptide(L)'
;MAVLDPNEIMFTAFEPKVQNRFILYVDGVPAYLIKNATAPGFEAGEIILDHMNVYRKVKGKVRWNDMTLGLYDPVTPSGAQAIMEWARLAHESVTGRDGYSDFYKKDLTLDILGPVGDVVSEWVIKGAYVKTATFGEYDWSADAAINLDITIA
;
A
#
# COMPACT_ATOMS: atom_id res chain seq x y z
N MET A 1 -3.52 -27.95 39.57
CA MET A 1 -2.82 -28.20 38.29
C MET A 1 -3.75 -27.79 37.19
N ALA A 2 -3.41 -26.78 36.42
CA ALA A 2 -4.21 -26.38 35.25
C ALA A 2 -4.15 -27.51 34.22
N VAL A 3 -5.28 -28.03 33.81
CA VAL A 3 -5.37 -29.00 32.72
C VAL A 3 -5.23 -28.18 31.45
N LEU A 4 -4.13 -28.38 30.72
CA LEU A 4 -3.91 -27.76 29.44
C LEU A 4 -4.90 -28.32 28.41
N ASP A 5 -5.65 -27.46 27.77
CA ASP A 5 -6.55 -27.85 26.69
C ASP A 5 -5.73 -28.37 25.50
N PRO A 6 -6.01 -29.60 25.01
CA PRO A 6 -5.30 -30.11 23.80
C PRO A 6 -5.36 -29.17 22.60
N ASN A 7 -6.42 -28.37 22.47
CA ASN A 7 -6.57 -27.39 21.41
C ASN A 7 -5.61 -26.18 21.55
N GLU A 8 -5.12 -25.91 22.76
CA GLU A 8 -4.12 -24.85 22.99
C GLU A 8 -2.69 -25.33 22.75
N ILE A 9 -2.44 -26.65 22.87
CA ILE A 9 -1.10 -27.24 22.71
C ILE A 9 -0.87 -27.73 21.28
N MET A 10 -1.91 -28.30 20.66
CA MET A 10 -1.81 -28.87 19.33
C MET A 10 -2.10 -27.81 18.25
N PHE A 11 -1.17 -27.70 17.30
CA PHE A 11 -1.37 -26.85 16.13
C PHE A 11 -2.59 -27.34 15.34
N THR A 12 -3.61 -26.49 15.26
CA THR A 12 -4.76 -26.73 14.39
C THR A 12 -4.44 -26.25 12.99
N ALA A 13 -4.60 -27.13 12.00
CA ALA A 13 -4.37 -26.78 10.61
C ALA A 13 -5.32 -25.65 10.18
N PHE A 14 -4.77 -24.59 9.62
CA PHE A 14 -5.51 -23.46 9.05
C PHE A 14 -4.94 -23.09 7.69
N GLU A 15 -5.77 -22.53 6.82
CA GLU A 15 -5.30 -22.01 5.55
C GLU A 15 -4.77 -20.59 5.73
N PRO A 16 -3.45 -20.37 5.60
CA PRO A 16 -2.89 -19.03 5.73
C PRO A 16 -3.17 -18.18 4.50
N LYS A 17 -3.23 -16.87 4.70
CA LYS A 17 -3.21 -15.91 3.59
C LYS A 17 -1.84 -15.94 2.92
N VAL A 18 -1.81 -16.04 1.62
CA VAL A 18 -0.57 -16.15 0.84
C VAL A 18 -0.27 -14.82 0.15
N GLN A 19 0.99 -14.40 0.16
CA GLN A 19 1.44 -13.11 -0.36
C GLN A 19 1.20 -12.92 -1.86
N ASN A 20 1.13 -13.98 -2.63
CA ASN A 20 0.93 -13.93 -4.08
C ASN A 20 -0.54 -13.93 -4.51
N ARG A 21 -1.47 -13.92 -3.58
CA ARG A 21 -2.91 -13.92 -3.83
C ARG A 21 -3.52 -12.59 -3.45
N PHE A 22 -3.31 -11.58 -4.28
CA PHE A 22 -3.87 -10.25 -4.06
C PHE A 22 -4.21 -9.57 -5.40
N ILE A 23 -5.15 -8.63 -5.35
CA ILE A 23 -5.45 -7.73 -6.46
C ILE A 23 -5.59 -6.32 -5.88
N LEU A 24 -4.88 -5.36 -6.46
CA LEU A 24 -5.02 -3.95 -6.11
C LEU A 24 -5.70 -3.21 -7.26
N TYR A 25 -6.79 -2.54 -6.95
CA TYR A 25 -7.52 -1.71 -7.90
C TYR A 25 -7.15 -0.24 -7.66
N VAL A 26 -6.58 0.35 -8.69
CA VAL A 26 -6.29 1.78 -8.76
C VAL A 26 -6.99 2.35 -9.98
N ASP A 27 -7.76 3.41 -9.81
CA ASP A 27 -8.44 4.04 -10.93
C ASP A 27 -7.43 4.59 -11.96
N GLY A 28 -7.61 4.19 -13.22
CA GLY A 28 -6.74 4.55 -14.32
C GLY A 28 -5.50 3.67 -14.51
N VAL A 29 -5.25 2.71 -13.60
CA VAL A 29 -4.12 1.78 -13.73
C VAL A 29 -4.67 0.35 -13.86
N PRO A 30 -4.33 -0.40 -14.92
CA PRO A 30 -4.72 -1.79 -15.02
C PRO A 30 -4.15 -2.64 -13.87
N ALA A 31 -5.01 -3.44 -13.24
CA ALA A 31 -4.62 -4.22 -12.06
C ALA A 31 -3.50 -5.24 -12.33
N TYR A 32 -3.40 -5.75 -13.55
CA TYR A 32 -2.36 -6.73 -13.93
C TYR A 32 -0.94 -6.13 -14.03
N LEU A 33 -0.81 -4.81 -14.05
CA LEU A 33 0.49 -4.15 -14.05
C LEU A 33 1.13 -4.10 -12.66
N ILE A 34 0.36 -4.30 -11.62
CA ILE A 34 0.85 -4.20 -10.24
C ILE A 34 1.61 -5.47 -9.89
N LYS A 35 2.90 -5.32 -9.64
CA LYS A 35 3.80 -6.41 -9.27
C LYS A 35 3.75 -6.72 -7.78
N ASN A 36 3.83 -5.68 -6.97
CA ASN A 36 3.78 -5.78 -5.52
C ASN A 36 3.09 -4.57 -4.90
N ALA A 37 2.57 -4.78 -3.71
CA ALA A 37 1.93 -3.74 -2.93
C ALA A 37 2.18 -4.01 -1.44
N THR A 38 2.36 -2.95 -0.67
CA THR A 38 2.43 -3.05 0.78
C THR A 38 1.04 -2.81 1.36
N ALA A 39 0.60 -3.65 2.28
CA ALA A 39 -0.65 -3.41 3.00
C ALA A 39 -0.55 -2.15 3.87
N PRO A 40 -1.67 -1.43 4.08
CA PRO A 40 -1.66 -0.27 4.96
C PRO A 40 -1.28 -0.66 6.40
N GLY A 41 -0.40 0.12 6.99
CA GLY A 41 -0.01 0.01 8.38
C GLY A 41 -0.30 1.30 9.12
N PHE A 42 -0.35 1.25 10.43
CA PHE A 42 -0.53 2.44 11.25
C PHE A 42 0.42 2.45 12.44
N GLU A 43 0.69 3.64 12.91
CA GLU A 43 1.53 3.91 14.07
C GLU A 43 0.73 4.76 15.06
N ALA A 44 0.68 4.30 16.32
CA ALA A 44 0.07 5.06 17.39
C ALA A 44 1.15 5.79 18.19
N GLY A 45 1.03 7.10 18.31
CA GLY A 45 1.86 7.87 19.23
C GLY A 45 1.55 7.51 20.69
N GLU A 46 2.45 7.83 21.58
CA GLU A 46 2.23 7.67 23.01
C GLU A 46 2.28 9.03 23.74
N ILE A 47 1.47 9.15 24.77
CA ILE A 47 1.48 10.27 25.69
C ILE A 47 2.00 9.73 27.03
N ILE A 48 3.06 10.34 27.53
CA ILE A 48 3.66 9.97 28.81
C ILE A 48 3.07 10.91 29.88
N LEU A 49 2.50 10.32 30.92
CA LEU A 49 2.00 11.02 32.09
C LEU A 49 2.93 10.74 33.26
N ASP A 50 3.68 11.75 33.69
CA ASP A 50 4.62 11.65 34.79
C ASP A 50 3.95 12.03 36.10
N HIS A 51 4.19 11.21 37.14
CA HIS A 51 3.79 11.49 38.50
C HIS A 51 4.84 10.98 39.50
N MET A 52 5.53 11.90 40.13
CA MET A 52 6.68 11.60 41.04
C MET A 52 7.73 10.70 40.33
N ASN A 53 7.95 9.50 40.83
CA ASN A 53 8.90 8.51 40.29
C ASN A 53 8.23 7.46 39.40
N VAL A 54 6.98 7.68 39.01
CA VAL A 54 6.18 6.74 38.23
C VAL A 54 5.64 7.44 36.98
N TYR A 55 5.68 6.77 35.85
CA TYR A 55 5.05 7.26 34.62
C TYR A 55 4.05 6.24 34.07
N ARG A 56 3.04 6.73 33.39
CA ARG A 56 2.05 5.93 32.64
C ARG A 56 2.02 6.36 31.21
N LYS A 57 1.84 5.39 30.33
CA LYS A 57 1.71 5.63 28.90
C LYS A 57 0.25 5.55 28.48
N VAL A 58 -0.21 6.49 27.71
CA VAL A 58 -1.53 6.54 27.13
C VAL A 58 -1.39 6.68 25.63
N LYS A 59 -2.30 6.07 24.87
CA LYS A 59 -2.31 6.13 23.41
C LYS A 59 -2.49 7.58 22.94
N GLY A 60 -1.61 8.03 22.06
CA GLY A 60 -1.70 9.32 21.38
C GLY A 60 -2.44 9.24 20.04
N LYS A 61 -2.11 10.15 19.13
CA LYS A 61 -2.67 10.19 17.78
C LYS A 61 -2.17 9.01 16.94
N VAL A 62 -3.07 8.47 16.14
CA VAL A 62 -2.74 7.42 15.16
C VAL A 62 -2.41 8.08 13.82
N ARG A 63 -1.37 7.58 13.17
CA ARG A 63 -0.98 7.96 11.81
C ARG A 63 -0.92 6.71 10.95
N TRP A 64 -1.44 6.79 9.76
CA TRP A 64 -1.29 5.75 8.76
C TRP A 64 0.04 5.93 8.05
N ASN A 65 0.72 4.83 7.81
CA ASN A 65 2.00 4.80 7.11
C ASN A 65 1.77 4.81 5.60
N ASP A 66 2.75 5.34 4.89
CA ASP A 66 2.74 5.32 3.43
C ASP A 66 2.78 3.88 2.89
N MET A 67 2.12 3.67 1.78
CA MET A 67 2.15 2.40 1.04
C MET A 67 3.15 2.48 -0.10
N THR A 68 3.82 1.39 -0.40
CA THR A 68 4.67 1.26 -1.58
C THR A 68 4.05 0.32 -2.59
N LEU A 69 4.10 0.72 -3.86
CA LEU A 69 3.64 -0.05 -5.00
C LEU A 69 4.78 -0.24 -5.99
N GLY A 70 4.93 -1.46 -6.48
CA GLY A 70 5.78 -1.73 -7.63
C GLY A 70 4.91 -2.09 -8.84
N LEU A 71 5.21 -1.48 -9.98
CA LEU A 71 4.51 -1.75 -11.23
C LEU A 71 5.48 -2.17 -12.33
N TYR A 72 4.96 -2.97 -13.26
CA TYR A 72 5.62 -3.18 -14.55
C TYR A 72 5.28 -2.01 -15.48
N ASP A 73 6.21 -1.68 -16.37
CA ASP A 73 5.99 -0.67 -17.42
C ASP A 73 6.01 -1.32 -18.79
N PRO A 74 4.89 -1.88 -19.26
CA PRO A 74 4.80 -2.43 -20.62
C PRO A 74 4.78 -1.33 -21.67
N VAL A 75 5.08 -1.72 -22.91
CA VAL A 75 5.06 -0.79 -24.04
C VAL A 75 3.66 -0.17 -24.24
N THR A 76 2.63 -1.02 -24.13
CA THR A 76 1.22 -0.59 -24.22
C THR A 76 0.34 -1.50 -23.37
N PRO A 77 -0.47 -0.98 -22.43
CA PRO A 77 -0.53 0.43 -21.97
C PRO A 77 0.66 0.80 -21.08
N SER A 78 1.09 2.05 -21.12
CA SER A 78 2.21 2.52 -20.30
C SER A 78 1.77 2.79 -18.85
N GLY A 79 2.38 2.09 -17.90
CA GLY A 79 2.18 2.33 -16.48
C GLY A 79 2.73 3.68 -16.02
N ALA A 80 3.88 4.08 -16.57
CA ALA A 80 4.50 5.38 -16.30
C ALA A 80 3.57 6.53 -16.69
N GLN A 81 2.92 6.45 -17.84
CA GLN A 81 1.98 7.48 -18.29
C GLN A 81 0.78 7.60 -17.35
N ALA A 82 0.19 6.48 -16.95
CA ALA A 82 -0.95 6.48 -16.04
C ALA A 82 -0.62 7.13 -14.69
N ILE A 83 0.56 6.85 -14.14
CA ILE A 83 1.02 7.44 -12.89
C ILE A 83 1.35 8.93 -13.04
N MET A 84 1.95 9.33 -14.18
CA MET A 84 2.22 10.74 -14.46
C MET A 84 0.92 11.55 -14.62
N GLU A 85 -0.10 11.00 -15.24
CA GLU A 85 -1.42 11.63 -15.34
C GLU A 85 -2.03 11.85 -13.97
N TRP A 86 -1.94 10.84 -13.09
CA TRP A 86 -2.39 10.98 -11.70
C TRP A 86 -1.60 12.06 -10.94
N ALA A 87 -0.28 12.07 -11.07
CA ALA A 87 0.56 13.09 -10.43
C ALA A 87 0.29 14.51 -10.96
N ARG A 88 -0.03 14.65 -12.23
CA ARG A 88 -0.39 15.96 -12.84
C ARG A 88 -1.68 16.55 -12.27
N LEU A 89 -2.60 15.73 -11.81
CA LEU A 89 -3.81 16.22 -11.13
C LEU A 89 -3.47 16.95 -9.84
N ALA A 90 -2.38 16.59 -9.18
CA ALA A 90 -1.91 17.26 -7.97
C ALA A 90 -1.06 18.49 -8.29
N HIS A 91 -0.12 18.36 -9.23
CA HIS A 91 0.82 19.42 -9.59
C HIS A 91 1.20 19.36 -11.07
N GLU A 92 1.00 20.45 -11.77
CA GLU A 92 1.42 20.60 -13.15
C GLU A 92 2.80 21.31 -13.22
N SER A 93 3.83 20.58 -13.66
CA SER A 93 5.20 21.07 -13.66
C SER A 93 5.44 22.23 -14.62
N VAL A 94 4.70 22.31 -15.73
CA VAL A 94 4.88 23.34 -16.77
C VAL A 94 4.36 24.69 -16.31
N THR A 95 3.16 24.73 -15.72
CA THR A 95 2.51 25.96 -15.28
C THR A 95 2.72 26.26 -13.80
N GLY A 96 3.17 25.28 -13.02
CA GLY A 96 3.31 25.40 -11.57
C GLY A 96 1.98 25.47 -10.79
N ARG A 97 0.88 25.08 -11.42
CA ARG A 97 -0.43 25.04 -10.78
C ARG A 97 -0.61 23.80 -9.94
N ASP A 98 -1.22 23.99 -8.78
CA ASP A 98 -1.63 22.89 -7.91
C ASP A 98 -3.12 22.65 -8.05
N GLY A 99 -3.52 21.37 -8.03
CA GLY A 99 -4.91 20.95 -8.05
C GLY A 99 -5.51 20.89 -6.63
N TYR A 100 -6.83 20.98 -6.56
CA TYR A 100 -7.54 20.73 -5.31
C TYR A 100 -7.48 19.25 -4.94
N SER A 101 -7.54 18.96 -3.64
CA SER A 101 -7.45 17.60 -3.11
C SER A 101 -8.51 16.65 -3.66
N ASP A 102 -9.69 17.14 -3.98
CA ASP A 102 -10.79 16.37 -4.56
C ASP A 102 -10.45 15.79 -5.95
N PHE A 103 -9.50 16.40 -6.66
CA PHE A 103 -9.12 15.97 -8.00
C PHE A 103 -8.03 14.90 -8.00
N TYR A 104 -7.05 14.98 -7.09
CA TYR A 104 -5.92 14.05 -7.11
C TYR A 104 -6.03 12.91 -6.11
N LYS A 105 -6.85 13.04 -5.07
CA LYS A 105 -7.08 11.95 -4.12
C LYS A 105 -8.00 10.89 -4.72
N LYS A 106 -7.55 9.65 -4.67
CA LYS A 106 -8.29 8.50 -5.19
C LYS A 106 -8.49 7.46 -4.10
N ASP A 107 -9.55 6.70 -4.24
CA ASP A 107 -9.78 5.54 -3.40
C ASP A 107 -9.19 4.29 -4.05
N LEU A 108 -8.49 3.51 -3.26
CA LEU A 108 -7.87 2.26 -3.69
C LEU A 108 -8.52 1.09 -2.96
N THR A 109 -8.58 -0.04 -3.62
CA THR A 109 -9.09 -1.28 -3.04
C THR A 109 -8.04 -2.37 -3.19
N LEU A 110 -7.61 -2.94 -2.07
CA LEU A 110 -6.70 -4.08 -2.03
C LEU A 110 -7.47 -5.31 -1.56
N ASP A 111 -7.70 -6.24 -2.47
CA ASP A 111 -8.37 -7.51 -2.21
C ASP A 111 -7.34 -8.62 -1.98
N ILE A 112 -7.54 -9.38 -0.92
CA ILE A 112 -6.75 -10.56 -0.63
C ILE A 112 -7.60 -11.78 -0.97
N LEU A 113 -7.06 -12.63 -1.84
CA LEU A 113 -7.76 -13.77 -2.39
C LEU A 113 -7.50 -15.06 -1.62
N GLY A 114 -8.50 -15.91 -1.58
CA GLY A 114 -8.41 -17.29 -1.09
C GLY A 114 -7.89 -18.27 -2.14
N PRO A 115 -7.77 -19.57 -1.78
CA PRO A 115 -7.24 -20.62 -2.67
C PRO A 115 -8.05 -20.82 -3.95
N VAL A 116 -9.34 -20.53 -3.92
CA VAL A 116 -10.25 -20.68 -5.07
C VAL A 116 -10.53 -19.37 -5.82
N GLY A 117 -9.80 -18.30 -5.46
CA GLY A 117 -9.96 -16.99 -6.09
C GLY A 117 -11.07 -16.12 -5.51
N ASP A 118 -11.68 -16.53 -4.41
CA ASP A 118 -12.65 -15.74 -3.65
C ASP A 118 -11.97 -14.62 -2.85
N VAL A 119 -12.66 -13.51 -2.66
CA VAL A 119 -12.17 -12.39 -1.84
C VAL A 119 -12.35 -12.75 -0.36
N VAL A 120 -11.24 -12.93 0.34
CA VAL A 120 -11.22 -13.27 1.78
C VAL A 120 -11.22 -12.03 2.65
N SER A 121 -10.46 -11.01 2.26
CA SER A 121 -10.42 -9.72 2.94
C SER A 121 -10.16 -8.59 1.97
N GLU A 122 -10.67 -7.43 2.33
CA GLU A 122 -10.61 -6.22 1.51
C GLU A 122 -10.10 -5.05 2.37
N TRP A 123 -9.14 -4.32 1.82
CA TRP A 123 -8.69 -3.04 2.36
C TRP A 123 -9.16 -1.93 1.46
N VAL A 124 -9.94 -1.00 1.99
CA VAL A 124 -10.34 0.22 1.28
C VAL A 124 -9.47 1.37 1.78
N ILE A 125 -8.62 1.88 0.90
CA ILE A 125 -7.74 3.01 1.17
C ILE A 125 -8.37 4.26 0.59
N LYS A 126 -8.77 5.19 1.45
CA LYS A 126 -9.47 6.41 1.05
C LYS A 126 -8.53 7.61 1.00
N GLY A 127 -8.67 8.39 -0.05
CA GLY A 127 -7.96 9.65 -0.18
C GLY A 127 -6.45 9.51 -0.46
N ALA A 128 -6.05 8.44 -1.13
CA ALA A 128 -4.67 8.20 -1.50
C ALA A 128 -4.18 9.10 -2.62
N TYR A 129 -2.93 9.52 -2.55
CA TYR A 129 -2.26 10.29 -3.60
C TYR A 129 -0.80 9.85 -3.76
N VAL A 130 -0.23 10.13 -4.92
CA VAL A 130 1.17 9.81 -5.20
C VAL A 130 2.08 10.80 -4.47
N LYS A 131 2.87 10.30 -3.54
CA LYS A 131 3.88 11.08 -2.82
C LYS A 131 5.21 11.12 -3.55
N THR A 132 5.69 9.97 -3.97
CA THR A 132 6.92 9.82 -4.76
C THR A 132 6.71 8.78 -5.85
N ALA A 133 7.34 9.00 -7.00
CA ALA A 133 7.35 8.05 -8.10
C ALA A 133 8.75 7.97 -8.71
N THR A 134 9.25 6.76 -8.90
CA THR A 134 10.52 6.47 -9.57
C THR A 134 10.25 5.63 -10.80
N PHE A 135 10.69 6.10 -11.97
CA PHE A 135 10.36 5.51 -13.26
C PHE A 135 11.41 4.52 -13.78
N GLY A 136 12.29 4.05 -12.90
CA GLY A 136 13.30 3.06 -13.21
C GLY A 136 14.59 3.66 -13.81
N GLU A 137 15.53 2.78 -14.11
CA GLU A 137 16.82 3.09 -14.68
C GLU A 137 16.97 2.42 -16.03
N TYR A 138 17.68 3.08 -16.95
CA TYR A 138 17.96 2.58 -18.29
C TYR A 138 19.45 2.33 -18.45
N ASP A 139 19.82 1.10 -18.79
CA ASP A 139 21.21 0.70 -19.04
C ASP A 139 21.26 -0.24 -20.26
N TRP A 140 22.09 0.09 -21.23
CA TRP A 140 22.27 -0.70 -22.44
C TRP A 140 22.83 -2.11 -22.17
N SER A 141 23.54 -2.30 -21.06
CA SER A 141 24.11 -3.58 -20.66
C SER A 141 23.17 -4.45 -19.84
N ALA A 142 22.08 -3.91 -19.35
CA ALA A 142 21.12 -4.62 -18.52
C ALA A 142 20.03 -5.30 -19.37
N ASP A 143 19.78 -6.57 -19.08
CA ASP A 143 18.71 -7.38 -19.68
C ASP A 143 17.61 -7.64 -18.64
N ALA A 144 16.95 -6.59 -18.22
CA ALA A 144 15.89 -6.64 -17.22
C ALA A 144 14.71 -5.74 -17.58
N ALA A 145 13.51 -6.14 -17.16
CA ALA A 145 12.33 -5.32 -17.31
C ALA A 145 12.37 -4.10 -16.38
N ILE A 146 11.85 -2.98 -16.87
CA ILE A 146 11.74 -1.75 -16.09
C ILE A 146 10.64 -1.92 -15.04
N ASN A 147 10.97 -1.57 -13.80
CA ASN A 147 10.01 -1.50 -12.71
C ASN A 147 9.80 -0.06 -12.29
N LEU A 148 8.55 0.27 -11.97
CA LEU A 148 8.18 1.55 -11.39
C LEU A 148 7.95 1.37 -9.90
N ASP A 149 8.57 2.24 -9.09
CA ASP A 149 8.36 2.26 -7.65
C ASP A 149 7.63 3.54 -7.26
N ILE A 150 6.50 3.37 -6.59
CA ILE A 150 5.60 4.45 -6.22
C ILE A 150 5.31 4.38 -4.74
N THR A 151 5.38 5.52 -4.08
CA THR A 151 4.94 5.68 -2.70
C THR A 151 3.64 6.47 -2.67
N ILE A 152 2.65 5.91 -1.99
CA ILE A 152 1.32 6.48 -1.81
C ILE A 152 1.13 6.87 -0.34
N ALA A 153 0.62 8.06 -0.11
CA ALA A 153 0.31 8.57 1.24
C ALA A 153 -1.18 8.77 1.45
#